data_8c1c91eb9cd76bd9659ec0cbb9b351dc
#
_entry.id   8c1c91eb9cd76bd9659ec0cbb9b351dc
#
_cell.length_a   1.000
_cell.length_b   1.000
_cell.length_c   1.000
_cell.angle_alpha   90.00
_cell.angle_beta   90.00
_cell.angle_gamma   90.00
#
_symmetry.space_group_name_H-M   'P 1'
#
loop_
_entity.id
_entity.type
_entity.pdbx_description
1 polymer ?
#
loop_
_entity_poly.entity_id
_entity_poly.type
_entity_poly.pdbx_seq_one_letter_code
_entity_poly.pdbx_strand_id
1 'polypeptide(L)'
;MTGNMTLAGNSDFKNWVSRLKQDIRSAQIKAAIKVNTELLRLYWRMGADICEKQKSASWGDGWLKELSRELMFEFPDMKGFSHRNLKYIKQWYHFYNDRIKIGQQAVAQLGEANVQQVVAKINEDVFFSVPWGHHLYIISQCKDVDRAVFYLKKTVENGWSRA
;
A
#
# COMPACT_ATOMS: atom_id res chain seq x y z
N MET A 1 -55.71 -2.84 -24.35
CA MET A 1 -55.09 -1.58 -23.93
C MET A 1 -53.82 -1.88 -23.15
N THR A 2 -52.73 -1.93 -23.85
CA THR A 2 -51.41 -2.04 -23.25
C THR A 2 -50.98 -0.62 -22.87
N GLY A 3 -51.23 -0.24 -21.63
CA GLY A 3 -50.66 1.00 -21.09
C GLY A 3 -49.15 0.92 -21.15
N ASN A 4 -48.55 1.77 -21.95
CA ASN A 4 -47.08 1.94 -22.00
C ASN A 4 -46.65 2.58 -20.68
N MET A 5 -46.49 1.74 -19.67
CA MET A 5 -45.90 2.17 -18.40
C MET A 5 -44.42 2.49 -18.69
N THR A 6 -44.11 3.79 -18.74
CA THR A 6 -42.74 4.23 -18.92
C THR A 6 -41.89 3.62 -17.77
N LEU A 7 -40.82 2.95 -18.08
CA LEU A 7 -39.91 2.32 -17.11
C LEU A 7 -39.48 3.31 -16.02
N ALA A 8 -39.39 4.60 -16.34
CA ALA A 8 -39.07 5.66 -15.38
C ALA A 8 -40.13 5.88 -14.28
N GLY A 9 -41.37 5.40 -14.46
CA GLY A 9 -42.44 5.45 -13.45
C GLY A 9 -42.59 4.19 -12.62
N ASN A 10 -41.86 3.11 -12.94
CA ASN A 10 -41.96 1.82 -12.26
C ASN A 10 -41.03 1.80 -11.04
N SER A 11 -41.62 1.66 -9.83
CA SER A 11 -40.86 1.63 -8.56
C SER A 11 -39.94 0.40 -8.47
N ASP A 12 -40.36 -0.74 -9.02
CA ASP A 12 -39.54 -1.97 -9.01
C ASP A 12 -38.31 -1.82 -9.89
N PHE A 13 -38.42 -1.21 -11.03
CA PHE A 13 -37.29 -0.87 -11.90
C PHE A 13 -36.32 0.08 -11.22
N LYS A 14 -36.83 1.16 -10.60
CA LYS A 14 -35.99 2.13 -9.87
C LYS A 14 -35.23 1.49 -8.71
N ASN A 15 -35.90 0.63 -7.93
CA ASN A 15 -35.29 -0.08 -6.83
C ASN A 15 -34.21 -1.05 -7.30
N TRP A 16 -34.45 -1.78 -8.36
CA TRP A 16 -33.46 -2.67 -8.98
C TRP A 16 -32.25 -1.89 -9.49
N VAL A 17 -32.45 -0.81 -10.22
CA VAL A 17 -31.38 0.06 -10.72
C VAL A 17 -30.55 0.64 -9.57
N SER A 18 -31.20 1.08 -8.49
CA SER A 18 -30.52 1.59 -7.29
C SER A 18 -29.60 0.53 -6.66
N ARG A 19 -30.08 -0.70 -6.50
CA ARG A 19 -29.27 -1.82 -6.00
C ARG A 19 -28.10 -2.12 -6.93
N LEU A 20 -28.35 -2.18 -8.24
CA LEU A 20 -27.32 -2.43 -9.24
C LEU A 20 -26.21 -1.36 -9.20
N LYS A 21 -26.58 -0.08 -9.04
CA LYS A 21 -25.61 1.01 -8.86
C LYS A 21 -24.76 0.84 -7.62
N GLN A 22 -25.35 0.40 -6.50
CA GLN A 22 -24.59 0.10 -5.27
C GLN A 22 -23.64 -1.08 -5.46
N ASP A 23 -24.08 -2.14 -6.12
CA ASP A 23 -23.24 -3.30 -6.40
C ASP A 23 -22.03 -2.93 -7.29
N ILE A 24 -22.25 -2.11 -8.32
CA ILE A 24 -21.18 -1.63 -9.20
C ILE A 24 -20.18 -0.78 -8.40
N ARG A 25 -20.64 0.17 -7.58
CA ARG A 25 -19.76 1.00 -6.74
C ARG A 25 -18.94 0.15 -5.77
N SER A 26 -19.58 -0.83 -5.13
CA SER A 26 -18.89 -1.75 -4.23
C SER A 26 -17.81 -2.57 -4.94
N ALA A 27 -18.10 -3.07 -6.15
CA ALA A 27 -17.14 -3.81 -6.97
C ALA A 27 -15.95 -2.92 -7.40
N GLN A 28 -16.22 -1.66 -7.77
CA GLN A 28 -15.17 -0.69 -8.11
C GLN A 28 -14.25 -0.39 -6.93
N ILE A 29 -14.81 -0.20 -5.73
CA ILE A 29 -14.03 0.04 -4.51
C ILE A 29 -13.14 -1.17 -4.19
N LYS A 30 -13.68 -2.39 -4.25
CA LYS A 30 -12.91 -3.62 -4.02
C LYS A 30 -11.77 -3.78 -5.03
N ALA A 31 -12.03 -3.50 -6.31
CA ALA A 31 -11.01 -3.54 -7.35
C ALA A 31 -9.90 -2.52 -7.10
N ALA A 32 -10.24 -1.30 -6.72
CA ALA A 32 -9.27 -0.25 -6.41
C ALA A 32 -8.39 -0.62 -5.21
N ILE A 33 -8.96 -1.19 -4.15
CA ILE A 33 -8.22 -1.69 -2.97
C ILE A 33 -7.25 -2.80 -3.38
N LYS A 34 -7.70 -3.76 -4.20
CA LYS A 34 -6.85 -4.85 -4.68
C LYS A 34 -5.69 -4.35 -5.53
N VAL A 35 -5.92 -3.41 -6.44
CA VAL A 35 -4.86 -2.77 -7.24
C VAL A 35 -3.85 -2.06 -6.34
N ASN A 36 -4.30 -1.30 -5.35
CA ASN A 36 -3.42 -0.63 -4.39
C ASN A 36 -2.57 -1.64 -3.60
N THR A 37 -3.16 -2.72 -3.12
CA THR A 37 -2.46 -3.77 -2.37
C THR A 37 -1.35 -4.40 -3.21
N GLU A 38 -1.64 -4.79 -4.44
CA GLU A 38 -0.65 -5.37 -5.36
C GLU A 38 0.48 -4.40 -5.68
N LEU A 39 0.17 -3.12 -5.88
CA LEU A 39 1.16 -2.07 -6.11
C LEU A 39 2.10 -1.91 -4.90
N LEU A 40 1.56 -1.87 -3.69
CA LEU A 40 2.38 -1.73 -2.48
C LEU A 40 3.22 -2.97 -2.19
N ARG A 41 2.73 -4.16 -2.50
CA ARG A 41 3.53 -5.39 -2.43
C ARG A 41 4.68 -5.36 -3.44
N LEU A 42 4.46 -4.83 -4.65
CA LEU A 42 5.52 -4.60 -5.62
C LEU A 42 6.55 -3.60 -5.08
N TYR A 43 6.10 -2.48 -4.53
CA TYR A 43 7.00 -1.47 -3.93
C TYR A 43 7.82 -2.04 -2.78
N TRP A 44 7.26 -2.93 -1.99
CA TRP A 44 7.99 -3.61 -0.91
C TRP A 44 9.14 -4.46 -1.46
N ARG A 45 8.87 -5.28 -2.47
CA ARG A 45 9.92 -6.06 -3.15
C ARG A 45 10.98 -5.17 -3.79
N MET A 46 10.56 -4.12 -4.48
CA MET A 46 11.48 -3.15 -5.07
C MET A 46 12.35 -2.46 -4.00
N GLY A 47 11.77 -2.08 -2.89
CA GLY A 47 12.49 -1.49 -1.76
C GLY A 47 13.56 -2.41 -1.20
N ALA A 48 13.22 -3.70 -1.05
CA ALA A 48 14.17 -4.73 -0.63
C ALA A 48 15.34 -4.84 -1.62
N ASP A 49 15.04 -4.95 -2.91
CA ASP A 49 16.05 -5.07 -3.96
C ASP A 49 16.95 -3.83 -4.05
N ILE A 50 16.37 -2.64 -3.97
CA ILE A 50 17.11 -1.37 -3.98
C ILE A 50 18.07 -1.29 -2.79
N CYS A 51 17.61 -1.63 -1.59
CA CYS A 51 18.44 -1.64 -0.39
C CYS A 51 19.58 -2.66 -0.49
N GLU A 52 19.31 -3.84 -1.00
CA GLU A 52 20.32 -4.87 -1.23
C GLU A 52 21.36 -4.45 -2.25
N LYS A 53 20.92 -3.97 -3.41
CA LYS A 53 21.82 -3.51 -4.49
C LYS A 53 22.70 -2.34 -4.06
N GLN A 54 22.19 -1.45 -3.23
CA GLN A 54 22.99 -0.35 -2.69
C GLN A 54 24.13 -0.82 -1.80
N LYS A 55 23.97 -1.94 -1.11
CA LYS A 55 25.01 -2.52 -0.24
C LYS A 55 26.01 -3.37 -1.02
N SER A 56 25.55 -4.13 -2.01
CA SER A 56 26.34 -5.18 -2.68
C SER A 56 26.88 -4.80 -4.04
N ALA A 57 26.28 -3.86 -4.75
CA ALA A 57 26.65 -3.51 -6.12
C ALA A 57 27.57 -2.29 -6.17
N SER A 58 28.61 -2.35 -7.01
CA SER A 58 29.57 -1.26 -7.25
C SER A 58 29.20 -0.43 -8.48
N TRP A 59 27.95 0.05 -8.55
CA TRP A 59 27.45 0.76 -9.74
C TRP A 59 27.61 2.28 -9.71
N GLY A 60 28.20 2.84 -8.65
CA GLY A 60 28.31 4.28 -8.45
C GLY A 60 26.99 4.90 -7.96
N ASP A 61 26.97 6.24 -7.87
CA ASP A 61 25.85 6.97 -7.24
C ASP A 61 24.63 7.19 -8.16
N GLY A 62 24.79 7.06 -9.47
CA GLY A 62 23.77 7.40 -10.46
C GLY A 62 22.80 6.26 -10.83
N TRP A 63 22.99 5.05 -10.32
CA TRP A 63 22.27 3.87 -10.78
C TRP A 63 20.75 3.91 -10.48
N LEU A 64 20.34 4.51 -9.38
CA LEU A 64 18.92 4.63 -9.04
C LEU A 64 18.19 5.56 -9.99
N LYS A 65 18.85 6.60 -10.44
CA LYS A 65 18.32 7.53 -11.45
C LYS A 65 18.22 6.84 -12.82
N GLU A 66 19.20 6.00 -13.15
CA GLU A 66 19.18 5.18 -14.36
C GLU A 66 18.04 4.15 -14.31
N LEU A 67 17.86 3.45 -13.18
CA LEU A 67 16.74 2.55 -12.96
C LEU A 67 15.39 3.26 -13.18
N SER A 68 15.24 4.46 -12.62
CA SER A 68 14.03 5.28 -12.85
C SER A 68 13.78 5.53 -14.33
N ARG A 69 14.83 5.86 -15.06
CA ARG A 69 14.74 6.15 -16.51
C ARG A 69 14.33 4.92 -17.31
N GLU A 70 14.93 3.76 -17.04
CA GLU A 70 14.59 2.49 -17.67
C GLU A 70 13.14 2.08 -17.39
N LEU A 71 12.71 2.19 -16.15
CA LEU A 71 11.33 1.83 -15.77
C LEU A 71 10.29 2.78 -16.37
N MET A 72 10.55 4.07 -16.39
CA MET A 72 9.64 5.04 -17.02
C MET A 72 9.59 4.90 -18.54
N PHE A 73 10.69 4.46 -19.17
CA PHE A 73 10.73 4.16 -20.61
C PHE A 73 9.88 2.93 -20.96
N GLU A 74 10.03 1.84 -20.20
CA GLU A 74 9.31 0.59 -20.43
C GLU A 74 7.82 0.71 -20.07
N PHE A 75 7.51 1.45 -19.01
CA PHE A 75 6.16 1.60 -18.48
C PHE A 75 5.70 3.06 -18.44
N PRO A 76 5.56 3.74 -19.61
CA PRO A 76 5.27 5.17 -19.65
C PRO A 76 3.92 5.54 -19.05
N ASP A 77 2.96 4.62 -19.04
CA ASP A 77 1.60 4.84 -18.51
C ASP A 77 1.51 4.58 -17.00
N MET A 78 2.53 3.98 -16.39
CA MET A 78 2.59 3.74 -14.95
C MET A 78 3.23 4.92 -14.23
N LYS A 79 2.52 5.42 -13.22
CA LYS A 79 3.07 6.41 -12.28
C LYS A 79 3.79 5.69 -11.13
N GLY A 80 4.78 6.33 -10.55
CA GLY A 80 5.43 5.81 -9.35
C GLY A 80 6.88 5.37 -9.55
N PHE A 81 7.42 5.42 -10.77
CA PHE A 81 8.80 5.06 -11.05
C PHE A 81 9.75 6.26 -11.20
N SER A 82 9.32 7.45 -10.78
CA SER A 82 10.22 8.60 -10.72
C SER A 82 11.37 8.35 -9.75
N HIS A 83 12.51 8.95 -10.00
CA HIS A 83 13.67 8.87 -9.10
C HIS A 83 13.32 9.25 -7.66
N ARG A 84 12.50 10.28 -7.48
CA ARG A 84 12.00 10.70 -6.17
C ARG A 84 11.17 9.62 -5.50
N ASN A 85 10.25 8.99 -6.24
CA ASN A 85 9.41 7.93 -5.67
C ASN A 85 10.20 6.65 -5.36
N LEU A 86 11.18 6.30 -6.17
CA LEU A 86 12.10 5.19 -5.87
C LEU A 86 12.88 5.42 -4.56
N LYS A 87 13.28 6.65 -4.28
CA LYS A 87 13.87 7.03 -2.98
C LYS A 87 12.88 6.84 -1.84
N TYR A 88 11.61 7.21 -2.03
CA TYR A 88 10.57 6.99 -1.03
C TYR A 88 10.27 5.51 -0.80
N ILE A 89 10.23 4.71 -1.85
CA ILE A 89 10.08 3.25 -1.74
C ILE A 89 11.20 2.65 -0.91
N LYS A 90 12.44 3.03 -1.18
CA LYS A 90 13.61 2.61 -0.40
C LYS A 90 13.50 3.04 1.07
N GLN A 91 13.16 4.29 1.33
CA GLN A 91 13.01 4.85 2.68
C GLN A 91 11.89 4.15 3.46
N TRP A 92 10.76 3.91 2.83
CA TRP A 92 9.62 3.21 3.41
C TRP A 92 9.96 1.75 3.77
N TYR A 93 10.58 1.02 2.87
CA TYR A 93 11.06 -0.34 3.15
C TYR A 93 12.07 -0.35 4.30
N HIS A 94 13.07 0.51 4.25
CA HIS A 94 14.11 0.62 5.27
C HIS A 94 13.52 0.94 6.65
N PHE A 95 12.58 1.85 6.71
CA PHE A 95 11.92 2.26 7.96
C PHE A 95 11.25 1.08 8.68
N TYR A 96 10.47 0.27 7.96
CA TYR A 96 9.76 -0.85 8.56
C TYR A 96 10.60 -2.13 8.64
N ASN A 97 11.45 -2.40 7.68
CA ASN A 97 12.22 -3.65 7.62
C ASN A 97 13.29 -3.74 8.71
N ASP A 98 13.96 -2.65 9.03
CA ASP A 98 14.97 -2.65 10.10
C ASP A 98 14.35 -2.98 11.45
N ARG A 99 13.15 -2.52 11.72
CA ARG A 99 12.41 -2.85 12.94
C ARG A 99 11.97 -4.31 12.99
N ILE A 100 11.53 -4.85 11.86
CA ILE A 100 11.18 -6.26 11.73
C ILE A 100 12.43 -7.14 11.98
N LYS A 101 13.59 -6.78 11.46
CA LYS A 101 14.86 -7.49 11.70
C LYS A 101 15.31 -7.42 13.16
N ILE A 102 15.17 -6.26 13.79
CA ILE A 102 15.46 -6.10 15.22
C ILE A 102 14.51 -6.99 16.04
N GLY A 103 13.23 -7.07 15.65
CA GLY A 103 12.28 -8.00 16.24
C GLY A 103 12.72 -9.46 16.09
N GLN A 104 13.21 -9.87 14.92
CA GLN A 104 13.73 -11.21 14.67
C GLN A 104 14.99 -11.52 15.48
N GLN A 105 15.89 -10.57 15.66
CA GLN A 105 17.08 -10.73 16.50
C GLN A 105 16.73 -10.82 17.99
N ALA A 106 15.79 -10.00 18.45
CA ALA A 106 15.27 -10.08 19.82
C ALA A 106 14.58 -11.42 20.09
N VAL A 107 13.92 -11.98 19.09
CA VAL A 107 13.27 -13.27 19.09
C VAL A 107 14.27 -14.42 19.25
N ALA A 108 15.40 -14.39 18.57
CA ALA A 108 16.45 -15.38 18.72
C ALA A 108 17.02 -15.41 20.15
N GLN A 109 16.88 -14.31 20.89
CA GLN A 109 17.33 -14.18 22.27
C GLN A 109 16.25 -14.47 23.33
N LEU A 110 14.95 -14.38 22.97
CA LEU A 110 13.83 -14.43 23.93
C LEU A 110 12.94 -15.69 23.84
N GLY A 111 13.18 -16.58 22.86
CA GLY A 111 12.39 -17.80 22.65
C GLY A 111 11.10 -17.60 21.86
N GLU A 112 10.54 -18.69 21.34
CA GLU A 112 9.45 -18.72 20.35
C GLU A 112 8.14 -18.05 20.81
N ALA A 113 7.86 -17.97 22.11
CA ALA A 113 6.61 -17.40 22.64
C ALA A 113 6.46 -15.87 22.42
N ASN A 114 7.57 -15.15 22.25
CA ASN A 114 7.57 -13.70 22.04
C ASN A 114 7.63 -13.30 20.56
N VAL A 115 7.92 -14.24 19.67
CA VAL A 115 7.99 -14.04 18.20
C VAL A 115 6.66 -13.55 17.67
N GLN A 116 5.58 -14.20 18.06
CA GLN A 116 4.23 -13.88 17.58
C GLN A 116 3.76 -12.49 18.05
N GLN A 117 4.19 -11.99 19.21
CA GLN A 117 3.82 -10.67 19.70
C GLN A 117 4.55 -9.53 18.98
N VAL A 118 5.80 -9.74 18.56
CA VAL A 118 6.60 -8.71 17.90
C VAL A 118 6.28 -8.66 16.40
N VAL A 119 6.08 -9.82 15.76
CA VAL A 119 5.68 -9.91 14.35
C VAL A 119 4.19 -9.56 14.16
N ALA A 120 3.34 -9.83 15.16
CA ALA A 120 1.91 -9.49 15.13
C ALA A 120 1.61 -7.97 15.21
N LYS A 121 2.60 -7.12 15.41
CA LYS A 121 2.40 -5.66 15.42
C LYS A 121 2.07 -5.08 14.04
N ILE A 122 2.48 -5.74 12.96
CA ILE A 122 2.14 -5.34 11.59
C ILE A 122 1.39 -6.48 10.91
N ASN A 123 0.06 -6.36 10.83
CA ASN A 123 -0.75 -7.22 9.98
C ASN A 123 -0.51 -6.81 8.53
N GLU A 124 -0.04 -7.76 7.70
CA GLU A 124 0.24 -7.51 6.27
C GLU A 124 -0.97 -6.94 5.53
N ASP A 125 -2.15 -7.47 5.77
CA ASP A 125 -3.36 -7.02 5.08
C ASP A 125 -3.69 -5.57 5.41
N VAL A 126 -3.53 -5.17 6.67
CA VAL A 126 -3.68 -3.77 7.09
C VAL A 126 -2.58 -2.90 6.48
N PHE A 127 -1.34 -3.35 6.54
CA PHE A 127 -0.19 -2.61 6.04
C PHE A 127 -0.29 -2.30 4.54
N PHE A 128 -0.61 -3.29 3.73
CA PHE A 128 -0.74 -3.11 2.27
C PHE A 128 -2.09 -2.56 1.82
N SER A 129 -3.06 -2.41 2.70
CA SER A 129 -4.36 -1.78 2.38
C SER A 129 -4.33 -0.26 2.47
N VAL A 130 -3.37 0.32 3.18
CA VAL A 130 -3.25 1.77 3.35
C VAL A 130 -2.71 2.40 2.06
N PRO A 131 -3.33 3.47 1.52
CA PRO A 131 -2.85 4.12 0.31
C PRO A 131 -1.43 4.66 0.44
N TRP A 132 -0.68 4.63 -0.68
CA TRP A 132 0.74 5.02 -0.72
C TRP A 132 1.02 6.40 -0.12
N GLY A 133 0.21 7.38 -0.46
CA GLY A 133 0.37 8.73 0.08
C GLY A 133 0.23 8.81 1.60
N HIS A 134 -0.60 7.96 2.24
CA HIS A 134 -0.69 7.87 3.70
C HIS A 134 0.58 7.27 4.30
N HIS A 135 1.12 6.22 3.69
CA HIS A 135 2.40 5.65 4.11
C HIS A 135 3.51 6.69 4.11
N LEU A 136 3.64 7.47 3.04
CA LEU A 136 4.65 8.53 2.94
C LEU A 136 4.47 9.60 4.00
N TYR A 137 3.23 10.02 4.24
CA TYR A 137 2.93 11.00 5.28
C TYR A 137 3.30 10.46 6.67
N ILE A 138 2.90 9.24 6.99
CA ILE A 138 3.16 8.61 8.29
C ILE A 138 4.66 8.51 8.55
N ILE A 139 5.46 8.00 7.62
CA ILE A 139 6.92 7.90 7.82
C ILE A 139 7.62 9.26 7.86
N SER A 140 7.04 10.30 7.28
CA SER A 140 7.57 11.66 7.39
C SER A 140 7.35 12.28 8.78
N GLN A 141 6.30 11.87 9.47
CA GLN A 141 5.92 12.41 10.78
C GLN A 141 6.37 11.54 11.96
N CYS A 142 6.52 10.26 11.74
CA CYS A 142 6.85 9.30 12.80
C CYS A 142 8.31 8.86 12.70
N LYS A 143 9.04 8.98 13.79
CA LYS A 143 10.41 8.44 13.91
C LYS A 143 10.40 7.02 14.48
N ASP A 144 9.32 6.63 15.11
CA ASP A 144 9.13 5.34 15.76
C ASP A 144 8.12 4.49 14.99
N VAL A 145 8.48 3.24 14.72
CA VAL A 145 7.64 2.26 14.01
C VAL A 145 6.37 1.94 14.77
N ASP A 146 6.41 1.83 16.10
CA ASP A 146 5.23 1.53 16.91
C ASP A 146 4.16 2.62 16.75
N ARG A 147 4.59 3.88 16.72
CA ARG A 147 3.71 5.02 16.47
C ARG A 147 3.18 5.02 15.04
N ALA A 148 4.01 4.69 14.08
CA ALA A 148 3.60 4.56 12.68
C ALA A 148 2.55 3.45 12.50
N VAL A 149 2.74 2.29 13.10
CA VAL A 149 1.78 1.16 13.08
C VAL A 149 0.46 1.56 13.73
N PHE A 150 0.49 2.30 14.82
CA PHE A 150 -0.73 2.84 15.44
C PHE A 150 -1.53 3.69 14.44
N TYR A 151 -0.88 4.61 13.74
CA TYR A 151 -1.57 5.45 12.75
C TYR A 151 -2.05 4.68 11.53
N LEU A 152 -1.31 3.67 11.08
CA LEU A 152 -1.78 2.77 10.01
C LEU A 152 -3.09 2.06 10.38
N LYS A 153 -3.15 1.49 11.58
CA LYS A 153 -4.36 0.84 12.10
C LYS A 153 -5.52 1.82 12.20
N LYS A 154 -5.28 3.01 12.74
CA LYS A 154 -6.31 4.05 12.87
C LYS A 154 -6.80 4.57 11.53
N THR A 155 -5.93 4.66 10.53
CA THR A 155 -6.31 5.04 9.17
C THR A 155 -7.30 4.03 8.58
N VAL A 156 -7.05 2.74 8.76
CA VAL A 156 -7.95 1.68 8.27
C VAL A 156 -9.26 1.63 9.06
N GLU A 157 -9.20 1.68 10.39
CA GLU A 157 -10.38 1.64 11.26
C GLU A 157 -11.34 2.82 11.03
N ASN A 158 -10.81 4.01 10.81
CA ASN A 158 -11.60 5.24 10.75
C ASN A 158 -11.78 5.78 9.31
N GLY A 159 -11.18 5.15 8.31
CA GLY A 159 -11.24 5.62 6.93
C GLY A 159 -10.64 7.03 6.75
N TRP A 160 -9.58 7.37 7.50
CA TRP A 160 -9.00 8.72 7.46
C TRP A 160 -8.44 9.06 6.09
N SER A 161 -8.80 10.24 5.60
CA SER A 161 -8.18 10.84 4.43
C SER A 161 -6.95 11.68 4.83
N ARG A 162 -6.12 11.97 3.84
CA ARG A 162 -5.09 13.00 3.99
C ARG A 162 -5.75 14.38 3.92
N ALA A 163 -6.17 14.89 4.99
CA ALA A 163 -6.59 16.30 5.09
C ALA A 163 -5.49 17.13 5.70
#